data_4f9210f0f39c2966322118d09b4bc4c5
#
_entry.id   4f9210f0f39c2966322118d09b4bc4c5
#
_cell.length_a   1.000
_cell.length_b   1.000
_cell.length_c   1.000
_cell.angle_alpha   90.00
_cell.angle_beta   90.00
_cell.angle_gamma   90.00
#
_symmetry.space_group_name_H-M   'P 1'
#
loop_
_entity.id
_entity.type
_entity.pdbx_description
1 polymer ?
#
loop_
_entity_poly.entity_id
_entity_poly.type
_entity_poly.pdbx_seq_one_letter_code
_entity_poly.pdbx_strand_id
1 'polypeptide(L)'
;FTQLRPSRVVGIVVHHSGVANPPDGVNAVRAYERYHIDTRGWNAIAYNWLVDERGVIYEGRGPGIVSGATKHYNFKTESICYTGYGGTKLPEVALISITEVIEDIQGRYGGRLWLKGHQDLAATTCPGSELYAWLKNGCVVYQGNPSGIDFEGIARYLRDLGNGLDNIPLSRARRSRGQLVQLAQSRLKDRGHDPGGIDGVFGRKTKVAVKSFQRSLGFLRPSGAIDGSTWDALFLL
;
A
#
# COMPACT_ATOMS: atom_id res chain seq x y z
N PHE A 1 -8.67 -2.25 22.84
CA PHE A 1 -9.45 -1.69 21.71
C PHE A 1 -10.69 -2.52 21.45
N THR A 2 -11.77 -1.87 20.99
CA THR A 2 -13.00 -2.56 20.57
C THR A 2 -12.79 -3.14 19.17
N GLN A 3 -13.16 -4.42 19.00
CA GLN A 3 -13.12 -5.08 17.70
C GLN A 3 -14.37 -4.76 16.87
N LEU A 4 -14.18 -4.63 15.56
CA LEU A 4 -15.27 -4.62 14.59
C LEU A 4 -15.95 -6.00 14.56
N ARG A 5 -17.26 -5.99 14.42
CA ARG A 5 -17.99 -7.24 14.14
C ARG A 5 -17.94 -7.49 12.63
N PRO A 6 -17.29 -8.57 12.15
CA PRO A 6 -17.09 -8.78 10.70
C PRO A 6 -18.38 -8.68 9.88
N SER A 7 -19.48 -9.22 10.39
CA SER A 7 -20.80 -9.16 9.73
C SER A 7 -21.42 -7.75 9.64
N ARG A 8 -20.85 -6.76 10.32
CA ARG A 8 -21.31 -5.37 10.29
C ARG A 8 -20.37 -4.45 9.50
N VAL A 9 -19.24 -4.95 9.06
CA VAL A 9 -18.33 -4.15 8.23
C VAL A 9 -18.91 -4.04 6.83
N VAL A 10 -19.14 -2.81 6.40
CA VAL A 10 -19.82 -2.52 5.13
C VAL A 10 -18.95 -1.72 4.17
N GLY A 11 -17.82 -1.17 4.63
CA GLY A 11 -17.01 -0.34 3.78
C GLY A 11 -15.64 0.07 4.31
N ILE A 12 -14.91 0.77 3.45
CA ILE A 12 -13.60 1.34 3.70
C ILE A 12 -13.71 2.85 3.48
N VAL A 13 -13.13 3.63 4.39
CA VAL A 13 -13.08 5.09 4.27
C VAL A 13 -11.64 5.54 4.10
N VAL A 14 -11.38 6.26 3.03
CA VAL A 14 -10.06 6.82 2.75
C VAL A 14 -10.00 8.28 3.20
N HIS A 15 -8.90 8.60 3.85
CA HIS A 15 -8.59 9.90 4.44
C HIS A 15 -7.24 10.41 3.96
N HIS A 16 -6.99 11.68 4.21
CA HIS A 16 -5.65 12.27 4.27
C HIS A 16 -5.43 12.94 5.62
N SER A 17 -4.17 13.18 5.98
CA SER A 17 -3.86 13.97 7.19
C SER A 17 -4.17 15.45 7.01
N GLY A 18 -4.19 15.93 5.77
CA GLY A 18 -4.34 17.35 5.43
C GLY A 18 -3.04 18.16 5.59
N VAL A 19 -1.93 17.51 5.96
CA VAL A 19 -0.63 18.17 6.15
C VAL A 19 0.13 18.19 4.83
N ALA A 20 0.47 19.38 4.33
CA ALA A 20 1.15 19.55 3.04
C ALA A 20 2.61 19.06 3.08
N ASN A 21 3.30 19.26 4.18
CA ASN A 21 4.68 18.85 4.40
C ASN A 21 4.76 18.05 5.71
N PRO A 22 4.34 16.79 5.72
CA PRO A 22 4.43 15.97 6.92
C PRO A 22 5.89 15.64 7.25
N PRO A 23 6.21 15.34 8.51
CA PRO A 23 7.47 14.68 8.84
C PRO A 23 7.64 13.37 8.05
N ASP A 24 8.87 12.95 7.82
CA ASP A 24 9.14 11.72 7.08
C ASP A 24 8.61 10.46 7.76
N GLY A 25 7.98 9.62 6.98
CA GLY A 25 7.69 8.22 7.30
C GLY A 25 7.02 8.02 8.66
N VAL A 26 7.60 7.16 9.49
CA VAL A 26 7.10 6.85 10.83
C VAL A 26 6.99 8.07 11.75
N ASN A 27 7.77 9.13 11.50
CA ASN A 27 7.68 10.35 12.31
C ASN A 27 6.36 11.08 12.10
N ALA A 28 5.79 11.05 10.87
CA ALA A 28 4.45 11.56 10.62
C ALA A 28 3.41 10.76 11.42
N VAL A 29 3.47 9.44 11.37
CA VAL A 29 2.55 8.55 12.09
C VAL A 29 2.60 8.83 13.60
N ARG A 30 3.80 8.93 14.17
CA ARG A 30 3.99 9.25 15.59
C ARG A 30 3.50 10.66 15.96
N ALA A 31 3.67 11.63 15.05
CA ALA A 31 3.16 12.99 15.27
C ALA A 31 1.64 13.00 15.31
N TYR A 32 0.97 12.29 14.38
CA TYR A 32 -0.48 12.18 14.36
C TYR A 32 -1.02 11.40 15.55
N GLU A 33 -0.35 10.35 15.97
CA GLU A 33 -0.72 9.60 17.16
C GLU A 33 -0.64 10.48 18.41
N ARG A 34 0.46 11.19 18.62
CA ARG A 34 0.58 12.15 19.73
C ARG A 34 -0.51 13.21 19.69
N TYR A 35 -0.79 13.79 18.53
CA TYR A 35 -1.88 14.75 18.40
C TYR A 35 -3.24 14.16 18.81
N HIS A 36 -3.54 12.95 18.37
CA HIS A 36 -4.79 12.28 18.72
C HIS A 36 -4.86 11.94 20.22
N ILE A 37 -3.78 11.49 20.82
CA ILE A 37 -3.75 11.16 22.25
C ILE A 37 -3.70 12.43 23.12
N ASP A 38 -2.69 13.28 22.90
CA ASP A 38 -2.37 14.36 23.82
C ASP A 38 -3.30 15.58 23.65
N THR A 39 -3.70 15.86 22.40
CA THR A 39 -4.52 17.05 22.10
C THR A 39 -6.01 16.71 22.02
N ARG A 40 -6.37 15.56 21.43
CA ARG A 40 -7.77 15.16 21.25
C ARG A 40 -8.30 14.29 22.39
N GLY A 41 -7.44 13.79 23.26
CA GLY A 41 -7.80 12.89 24.36
C GLY A 41 -8.29 11.51 23.91
N TRP A 42 -7.86 11.06 22.73
CA TRP A 42 -8.24 9.74 22.21
C TRP A 42 -7.27 8.67 22.70
N ASN A 43 -7.72 7.39 22.65
CA ASN A 43 -6.93 6.29 23.18
C ASN A 43 -5.77 5.88 22.25
N ALA A 44 -5.78 6.32 20.99
CA ALA A 44 -4.76 6.03 19.97
C ALA A 44 -4.98 6.88 18.73
N ILE A 45 -4.11 6.70 17.75
CA ILE A 45 -4.27 7.23 16.39
C ILE A 45 -5.67 6.88 15.83
N ALA A 46 -6.24 7.77 15.02
CA ALA A 46 -7.62 7.62 14.52
C ALA A 46 -7.80 6.45 13.55
N TYR A 47 -6.77 6.14 12.76
CA TYR A 47 -6.85 5.30 11.58
C TYR A 47 -6.46 3.86 11.85
N ASN A 48 -7.01 2.92 11.05
CA ASN A 48 -6.55 1.52 11.07
C ASN A 48 -5.20 1.40 10.35
N TRP A 49 -5.08 2.05 9.20
CA TRP A 49 -3.92 1.99 8.33
C TRP A 49 -3.47 3.39 7.93
N LEU A 50 -2.17 3.57 7.75
CA LEU A 50 -1.61 4.80 7.19
C LEU A 50 -0.66 4.42 6.06
N VAL A 51 -0.59 5.29 5.05
CA VAL A 51 0.34 5.14 3.91
C VAL A 51 1.05 6.47 3.71
N ASP A 52 2.37 6.44 3.64
CA ASP A 52 3.15 7.64 3.39
C ASP A 52 3.38 7.90 1.89
N GLU A 53 4.00 8.99 1.57
CA GLU A 53 4.32 9.40 0.19
C GLU A 53 5.27 8.43 -0.52
N ARG A 54 5.99 7.61 0.24
CA ARG A 54 6.92 6.59 -0.25
C ARG A 54 6.24 5.23 -0.38
N GLY A 55 4.94 5.14 -0.15
CA GLY A 55 4.18 3.91 -0.22
C GLY A 55 4.42 2.97 0.97
N VAL A 56 5.06 3.43 2.05
CA VAL A 56 5.21 2.60 3.26
C VAL A 56 3.87 2.52 3.98
N ILE A 57 3.43 1.29 4.26
CA ILE A 57 2.20 1.01 4.99
C ILE A 57 2.51 0.87 6.47
N TYR A 58 1.80 1.61 7.29
CA TYR A 58 1.90 1.58 8.75
C TYR A 58 0.59 1.06 9.36
N GLU A 59 0.72 0.18 10.33
CA GLU A 59 -0.38 -0.22 11.17
C GLU A 59 -0.65 0.87 12.22
N GLY A 60 -1.86 1.44 12.19
CA GLY A 60 -2.35 2.35 13.20
C GLY A 60 -3.06 1.60 14.31
N ARG A 61 -4.42 1.58 14.32
CA ARG A 61 -5.18 0.72 15.23
C ARG A 61 -5.17 -0.75 14.82
N GLY A 62 -4.76 -1.04 13.61
CA GLY A 62 -4.69 -2.38 13.06
C GLY A 62 -6.00 -2.92 12.49
N PRO A 63 -5.92 -4.14 11.94
CA PRO A 63 -7.04 -4.78 11.26
C PRO A 63 -8.18 -5.14 12.23
N GLY A 64 -9.41 -4.89 11.79
CA GLY A 64 -10.59 -5.29 12.54
C GLY A 64 -10.82 -4.53 13.85
N ILE A 65 -10.12 -3.43 14.08
CA ILE A 65 -10.32 -2.56 15.25
C ILE A 65 -11.19 -1.36 14.89
N VAL A 66 -12.09 -0.99 15.80
CA VAL A 66 -12.91 0.22 15.64
C VAL A 66 -12.02 1.45 15.51
N SER A 67 -12.13 2.16 14.41
CA SER A 67 -11.38 3.39 14.14
C SER A 67 -11.92 4.59 14.93
N GLY A 68 -11.21 5.71 14.87
CA GLY A 68 -11.68 7.01 15.36
C GLY A 68 -11.86 8.05 14.25
N ALA A 69 -11.82 7.61 12.98
CA ALA A 69 -11.60 8.49 11.83
C ALA A 69 -12.89 9.07 11.23
N THR A 70 -14.02 8.37 11.36
CA THR A 70 -15.29 8.77 10.71
C THR A 70 -16.46 8.64 11.66
N LYS A 71 -16.92 9.76 12.22
CA LYS A 71 -18.07 9.80 13.14
C LYS A 71 -19.29 9.06 12.52
N HIS A 72 -19.99 8.25 13.31
CA HIS A 72 -21.12 7.39 12.93
C HIS A 72 -20.79 6.18 12.05
N TYR A 73 -19.54 6.06 11.57
CA TYR A 73 -19.10 4.95 10.72
C TYR A 73 -18.01 4.09 11.34
N ASN A 74 -17.38 4.54 12.43
CA ASN A 74 -16.24 3.86 13.06
C ASN A 74 -16.51 2.38 13.41
N PHE A 75 -17.75 2.00 13.74
CA PHE A 75 -18.15 0.63 14.13
C PHE A 75 -18.48 -0.28 12.94
N LYS A 76 -18.36 0.21 11.72
CA LYS A 76 -18.78 -0.52 10.50
C LYS A 76 -17.87 -0.31 9.30
N THR A 77 -16.72 0.37 9.50
CA THR A 77 -15.72 0.61 8.44
C THR A 77 -14.31 0.46 8.98
N GLU A 78 -13.39 0.05 8.12
CA GLU A 78 -11.96 0.32 8.33
C GLU A 78 -11.55 1.62 7.63
N SER A 79 -10.51 2.25 8.11
CA SER A 79 -10.03 3.54 7.64
C SER A 79 -8.58 3.49 7.21
N ILE A 80 -8.30 4.11 6.06
CA ILE A 80 -6.95 4.27 5.49
C ILE A 80 -6.65 5.76 5.44
N CYS A 81 -5.48 6.18 5.90
CA CYS A 81 -5.06 7.58 5.84
C CYS A 81 -3.77 7.74 5.03
N TYR A 82 -3.81 8.54 3.97
CA TYR A 82 -2.60 9.07 3.38
C TYR A 82 -1.98 10.11 4.33
N THR A 83 -0.69 9.96 4.66
CA THR A 83 -0.05 10.82 5.67
C THR A 83 0.22 12.24 5.20
N GLY A 84 0.12 12.51 3.90
CA GLY A 84 0.30 13.82 3.29
C GLY A 84 -1.01 14.56 3.00
N TYR A 85 -0.94 15.48 2.04
CA TYR A 85 -2.07 16.27 1.55
C TYR A 85 -2.62 15.68 0.24
N GLY A 86 -3.82 15.15 0.28
CA GLY A 86 -4.48 14.51 -0.87
C GLY A 86 -5.12 15.48 -1.89
N GLY A 87 -4.91 16.78 -1.74
CA GLY A 87 -5.39 17.82 -2.68
C GLY A 87 -4.42 18.13 -3.82
N THR A 88 -3.24 17.51 -3.83
CA THR A 88 -2.25 17.59 -4.90
C THR A 88 -1.99 16.21 -5.46
N LYS A 89 -1.34 16.14 -6.64
CA LYS A 89 -0.98 14.86 -7.26
C LYS A 89 -0.19 13.99 -6.27
N LEU A 90 -0.70 12.79 -6.03
CA LEU A 90 -0.05 11.83 -5.14
C LEU A 90 1.02 11.05 -5.90
N PRO A 91 2.08 10.62 -5.20
CA PRO A 91 3.01 9.64 -5.74
C PRO A 91 2.29 8.33 -6.08
N GLU A 92 2.60 7.76 -7.23
CA GLU A 92 1.97 6.53 -7.71
C GLU A 92 2.17 5.36 -6.73
N VAL A 93 3.34 5.27 -6.12
CA VAL A 93 3.65 4.26 -5.11
C VAL A 93 2.73 4.34 -3.89
N ALA A 94 2.31 5.54 -3.48
CA ALA A 94 1.35 5.70 -2.39
C ALA A 94 -0.04 5.19 -2.81
N LEU A 95 -0.47 5.46 -4.05
CA LEU A 95 -1.72 4.95 -4.60
C LEU A 95 -1.71 3.43 -4.73
N ILE A 96 -0.58 2.84 -5.15
CA ILE A 96 -0.38 1.38 -5.19
C ILE A 96 -0.58 0.79 -3.79
N SER A 97 0.10 1.32 -2.79
CA SER A 97 0.01 0.81 -1.42
C SER A 97 -1.37 1.02 -0.79
N ILE A 98 -2.05 2.13 -1.10
CA ILE A 98 -3.46 2.32 -0.68
C ILE A 98 -4.34 1.23 -1.31
N THR A 99 -4.13 0.88 -2.58
CA THR A 99 -4.86 -0.20 -3.25
C THR A 99 -4.59 -1.55 -2.59
N GLU A 100 -3.34 -1.86 -2.24
CA GLU A 100 -2.97 -3.09 -1.53
C GLU A 100 -3.72 -3.22 -0.19
N VAL A 101 -3.80 -2.12 0.57
CA VAL A 101 -4.54 -2.10 1.85
C VAL A 101 -6.04 -2.28 1.60
N ILE A 102 -6.61 -1.67 0.56
CA ILE A 102 -8.03 -1.86 0.20
C ILE A 102 -8.30 -3.32 -0.14
N GLU A 103 -7.45 -3.96 -0.95
CA GLU A 103 -7.59 -5.37 -1.35
C GLU A 103 -7.47 -6.32 -0.14
N ASP A 104 -6.52 -6.06 0.76
CA ASP A 104 -6.38 -6.83 2.01
C ASP A 104 -7.63 -6.73 2.89
N ILE A 105 -8.15 -5.52 3.07
CA ILE A 105 -9.39 -5.32 3.86
C ILE A 105 -10.57 -6.04 3.18
N GLN A 106 -10.77 -5.89 1.87
CA GLN A 106 -11.85 -6.57 1.15
C GLN A 106 -11.72 -8.08 1.25
N GLY A 107 -10.50 -8.63 1.10
CA GLY A 107 -10.25 -10.07 1.24
C GLY A 107 -10.57 -10.60 2.64
N ARG A 108 -10.29 -9.81 3.67
CA ARG A 108 -10.55 -10.18 5.07
C ARG A 108 -12.02 -10.32 5.40
N TYR A 109 -12.88 -9.50 4.80
CA TYR A 109 -14.32 -9.51 5.08
C TYR A 109 -15.13 -10.32 4.05
N GLY A 110 -14.48 -10.99 3.09
CA GLY A 110 -15.09 -11.96 2.17
C GLY A 110 -16.16 -11.37 1.24
N GLY A 111 -16.16 -10.07 1.02
CA GLY A 111 -17.21 -9.41 0.26
C GLY A 111 -16.75 -8.08 -0.36
N ARG A 112 -17.61 -7.56 -1.23
CA ARG A 112 -17.40 -6.26 -1.86
C ARG A 112 -17.82 -5.15 -0.91
N LEU A 113 -16.86 -4.61 -0.15
CA LEU A 113 -17.08 -3.42 0.66
C LEU A 113 -17.19 -2.20 -0.25
N TRP A 114 -18.07 -1.25 0.11
CA TRP A 114 -18.03 0.03 -0.58
C TRP A 114 -16.77 0.82 -0.19
N LEU A 115 -16.27 1.61 -1.11
CA LEU A 115 -15.10 2.47 -0.93
C LEU A 115 -15.53 3.92 -1.05
N LYS A 116 -15.22 4.73 -0.03
CA LYS A 116 -15.60 6.14 0.04
C LYS A 116 -14.48 7.02 0.56
N GLY A 117 -14.43 8.25 0.09
CA GLY A 117 -13.68 9.32 0.75
C GLY A 117 -14.45 9.84 1.97
N HIS A 118 -13.73 10.42 2.94
CA HIS A 118 -14.38 10.98 4.13
C HIS A 118 -15.46 12.01 3.80
N GLN A 119 -15.28 12.82 2.76
CA GLN A 119 -16.27 13.82 2.31
C GLN A 119 -17.59 13.23 1.80
N ASP A 120 -17.65 11.95 1.46
CA ASP A 120 -18.91 11.27 1.12
C ASP A 120 -19.79 11.04 2.36
N LEU A 121 -19.22 11.18 3.57
CA LEU A 121 -19.86 10.79 4.83
C LEU A 121 -19.94 11.94 5.85
N ALA A 122 -19.23 13.04 5.61
CA ALA A 122 -19.18 14.20 6.50
C ALA A 122 -18.88 15.50 5.71
N ALA A 123 -19.22 16.64 6.27
CA ALA A 123 -18.85 17.94 5.71
C ALA A 123 -17.36 18.23 5.95
N THR A 124 -16.52 17.81 5.00
CA THR A 124 -15.06 17.97 5.06
C THR A 124 -14.48 17.94 3.65
N THR A 125 -13.27 18.47 3.47
CA THR A 125 -12.50 18.36 2.22
C THR A 125 -11.63 17.09 2.15
N CYS A 126 -11.57 16.30 3.23
CA CYS A 126 -10.86 15.04 3.29
C CYS A 126 -11.53 13.98 2.36
N PRO A 127 -10.82 13.25 1.52
CA PRO A 127 -9.37 13.04 1.49
C PRO A 127 -8.57 13.99 0.59
N GLY A 128 -9.13 15.10 0.15
CA GLY A 128 -8.53 16.02 -0.80
C GLY A 128 -8.90 15.71 -2.25
N SER A 129 -8.87 16.73 -3.12
CA SER A 129 -9.44 16.66 -4.48
C SER A 129 -8.80 15.57 -5.34
N GLU A 130 -7.48 15.43 -5.32
CA GLU A 130 -6.76 14.46 -6.15
C GLU A 130 -6.98 13.02 -5.68
N LEU A 131 -6.83 12.79 -4.39
CA LEU A 131 -7.07 11.46 -3.81
C LEU A 131 -8.55 11.06 -3.96
N TYR A 132 -9.46 12.02 -3.82
CA TYR A 132 -10.89 11.76 -4.02
C TYR A 132 -11.22 11.46 -5.49
N ALA A 133 -10.67 12.22 -6.44
CA ALA A 133 -10.85 11.95 -7.86
C ALA A 133 -10.35 10.55 -8.25
N TRP A 134 -9.18 10.16 -7.71
CA TRP A 134 -8.65 8.81 -7.91
C TRP A 134 -9.58 7.72 -7.36
N LEU A 135 -10.16 7.91 -6.17
CA LEU A 135 -11.16 6.99 -5.59
C LEU A 135 -12.40 6.87 -6.49
N LYS A 136 -12.92 8.00 -7.00
CA LYS A 136 -14.10 8.01 -7.88
C LYS A 136 -13.85 7.38 -9.24
N ASN A 137 -12.61 7.42 -9.71
CA ASN A 137 -12.18 6.77 -10.96
C ASN A 137 -11.86 5.28 -10.77
N GLY A 138 -12.29 4.66 -9.65
CA GLY A 138 -12.18 3.23 -9.41
C GLY A 138 -10.81 2.78 -8.91
N CYS A 139 -10.04 3.68 -8.29
CA CYS A 139 -8.71 3.40 -7.75
C CYS A 139 -7.72 2.91 -8.81
N VAL A 140 -7.91 3.37 -10.04
CA VAL A 140 -7.02 2.99 -11.13
C VAL A 140 -5.69 3.72 -10.93
N VAL A 141 -4.68 3.00 -10.56
CA VAL A 141 -3.32 3.53 -10.43
C VAL A 141 -2.73 3.74 -11.82
N TYR A 142 -3.31 3.06 -12.82
CA TYR A 142 -2.84 3.16 -14.20
C TYR A 142 -3.93 2.81 -15.23
N GLN A 143 -4.28 3.75 -16.13
CA GLN A 143 -5.01 3.49 -17.38
C GLN A 143 -4.06 3.58 -18.57
N GLY A 144 -2.98 2.89 -18.55
CA GLY A 144 -2.11 2.75 -19.68
C GLY A 144 -1.71 1.29 -19.79
N ASN A 145 -1.65 0.83 -21.03
CA ASN A 145 -1.11 -0.43 -21.47
C ASN A 145 -0.27 -1.15 -20.36
N PRO A 146 -0.47 -2.46 -20.08
CA PRO A 146 0.38 -3.20 -19.16
C PRO A 146 1.88 -3.09 -19.43
N SER A 147 2.27 -2.62 -20.61
CA SER A 147 3.64 -2.24 -20.99
C SER A 147 4.04 -0.80 -20.64
N GLY A 148 3.19 -0.01 -19.99
CA GLY A 148 3.43 1.41 -19.73
C GLY A 148 3.55 1.80 -18.27
N ILE A 149 3.65 0.87 -17.34
CA ILE A 149 4.05 1.18 -15.96
C ILE A 149 5.44 1.83 -16.03
N ASP A 150 5.61 3.03 -15.45
CA ASP A 150 6.94 3.63 -15.28
C ASP A 150 7.74 2.83 -14.26
N PHE A 151 8.18 1.66 -14.72
CA PHE A 151 9.02 0.75 -13.94
C PHE A 151 10.31 1.44 -13.50
N GLU A 152 10.83 2.36 -14.32
CA GLU A 152 12.05 3.10 -14.00
C GLU A 152 11.83 4.13 -12.89
N GLY A 153 10.70 4.81 -12.89
CA GLY A 153 10.31 5.71 -11.81
C GLY A 153 10.12 4.99 -10.48
N ILE A 154 9.41 3.86 -10.51
CA ILE A 154 9.21 3.02 -9.32
C ILE A 154 10.54 2.42 -8.85
N ALA A 155 11.37 1.94 -9.76
CA ALA A 155 12.66 1.37 -9.41
C ALA A 155 13.63 2.41 -8.84
N ARG A 156 13.68 3.63 -9.43
CA ARG A 156 14.43 4.77 -8.87
C ARG A 156 13.97 5.11 -7.47
N TYR A 157 12.67 5.21 -7.29
CA TYR A 157 12.08 5.49 -5.98
C TYR A 157 12.44 4.42 -4.94
N LEU A 158 12.33 3.13 -5.29
CA LEU A 158 12.70 2.04 -4.38
C LEU A 158 14.20 1.97 -4.12
N ARG A 159 15.03 2.47 -5.06
CA ARG A 159 16.47 2.67 -4.84
C ARG A 159 16.74 3.80 -3.86
N ASP A 160 16.03 4.93 -4.00
CA ASP A 160 16.17 6.11 -3.13
C ASP A 160 15.68 5.82 -1.70
N LEU A 161 14.82 4.83 -1.51
CA LEU A 161 14.47 4.27 -0.20
C LEU A 161 15.63 3.54 0.48
N GLY A 162 16.73 3.37 -0.24
CA GLY A 162 18.07 3.00 0.27
C GLY A 162 18.22 1.73 1.07
N ASN A 163 17.15 1.12 1.62
CA ASN A 163 17.20 -0.12 2.40
C ASN A 163 15.82 -0.79 2.59
N GLY A 164 14.77 -0.29 1.94
CA GLY A 164 13.42 -0.78 2.21
C GLY A 164 13.25 -2.27 1.90
N LEU A 165 13.63 -2.69 0.68
CA LEU A 165 13.51 -4.09 0.26
C LEU A 165 14.61 -4.99 0.81
N ASP A 166 15.76 -4.46 1.23
CA ASP A 166 16.80 -5.24 1.91
C ASP A 166 16.32 -5.69 3.29
N ASN A 167 15.52 -4.87 3.94
CA ASN A 167 14.91 -5.19 5.24
C ASN A 167 13.60 -5.98 5.11
N ILE A 168 12.83 -5.78 4.02
CA ILE A 168 11.52 -6.41 3.82
C ILE A 168 11.42 -6.97 2.39
N PRO A 169 12.20 -8.00 2.02
CA PRO A 169 12.19 -8.54 0.68
C PRO A 169 10.86 -9.21 0.34
N LEU A 170 10.40 -9.04 -0.91
CA LEU A 170 9.26 -9.78 -1.42
C LEU A 170 9.63 -11.26 -1.51
N SER A 171 8.86 -12.12 -0.87
CA SER A 171 9.19 -13.55 -0.86
C SER A 171 7.99 -14.42 -0.50
N ARG A 172 8.10 -15.71 -0.88
CA ARG A 172 7.13 -16.73 -0.48
C ARG A 172 7.10 -16.95 1.03
N ALA A 173 8.24 -16.85 1.70
CA ALA A 173 8.33 -17.03 3.15
C ALA A 173 7.54 -15.96 3.91
N ARG A 174 7.51 -14.73 3.39
CA ARG A 174 6.72 -13.62 3.92
C ARG A 174 5.28 -13.59 3.41
N ARG A 175 4.89 -14.55 2.54
CA ARG A 175 3.59 -14.59 1.87
C ARG A 175 3.25 -13.28 1.15
N SER A 176 4.28 -12.64 0.56
CA SER A 176 4.14 -11.36 -0.14
C SER A 176 3.06 -11.44 -1.22
N ARG A 177 2.21 -10.42 -1.28
CA ARG A 177 1.10 -10.30 -2.23
C ARG A 177 0.94 -8.85 -2.67
N GLY A 178 0.12 -8.62 -3.70
CA GLY A 178 -0.28 -7.30 -4.16
C GLY A 178 0.48 -6.84 -5.42
N GLN A 179 0.31 -5.57 -5.74
CA GLN A 179 0.76 -5.00 -7.02
C GLN A 179 2.29 -5.04 -7.21
N LEU A 180 3.08 -4.85 -6.16
CA LEU A 180 4.54 -4.98 -6.25
C LEU A 180 4.96 -6.39 -6.68
N VAL A 181 4.21 -7.41 -6.24
CA VAL A 181 4.44 -8.78 -6.70
C VAL A 181 4.01 -8.95 -8.15
N GLN A 182 2.88 -8.37 -8.57
CA GLN A 182 2.45 -8.38 -9.98
C GLN A 182 3.47 -7.71 -10.89
N LEU A 183 3.99 -6.55 -10.48
CA LEU A 183 5.06 -5.83 -11.16
C LEU A 183 6.29 -6.71 -11.35
N ALA A 184 6.76 -7.31 -10.27
CA ALA A 184 7.91 -8.19 -10.32
C ALA A 184 7.66 -9.43 -11.19
N GLN A 185 6.45 -10.01 -11.13
CA GLN A 185 6.05 -11.13 -11.99
C GLN A 185 6.05 -10.73 -13.48
N SER A 186 5.46 -9.57 -13.81
CA SER A 186 5.47 -9.06 -15.18
C SER A 186 6.91 -8.90 -15.68
N ARG A 187 7.73 -8.22 -14.91
CA ARG A 187 9.12 -7.94 -15.30
C ARG A 187 9.99 -9.21 -15.42
N LEU A 188 9.79 -10.18 -14.53
CA LEU A 188 10.44 -11.51 -14.66
C LEU A 188 10.07 -12.17 -15.97
N LYS A 189 8.78 -12.13 -16.35
CA LYS A 189 8.29 -12.70 -17.61
C LYS A 189 8.89 -12.00 -18.82
N ASP A 190 8.93 -10.68 -18.83
CA ASP A 190 9.54 -9.86 -19.89
C ASP A 190 11.02 -10.18 -20.07
N ARG A 191 11.70 -10.55 -18.97
CA ARG A 191 13.10 -10.97 -18.97
C ARG A 191 13.32 -12.46 -19.23
N GLY A 192 12.28 -13.19 -19.65
CA GLY A 192 12.36 -14.59 -20.01
C GLY A 192 12.34 -15.57 -18.83
N HIS A 193 11.97 -15.11 -17.63
CA HIS A 193 11.86 -15.93 -16.43
C HIS A 193 10.41 -16.11 -16.02
N ASP A 194 9.77 -17.24 -16.40
CA ASP A 194 8.34 -17.49 -16.21
C ASP A 194 7.95 -17.58 -14.71
N PRO A 195 7.22 -16.61 -14.16
CA PRO A 195 6.72 -16.65 -12.78
C PRO A 195 5.42 -17.46 -12.65
N GLY A 196 4.89 -18.00 -13.73
CA GLY A 196 3.54 -18.54 -13.84
C GLY A 196 2.52 -17.47 -14.21
N GLY A 197 1.48 -17.27 -13.39
CA GLY A 197 0.54 -16.16 -13.55
C GLY A 197 1.12 -14.83 -13.03
N ILE A 198 0.58 -13.74 -13.56
CA ILE A 198 0.78 -12.38 -13.00
C ILE A 198 -0.42 -12.11 -12.08
N ASP A 199 -0.43 -12.78 -10.95
CA ASP A 199 -1.58 -12.87 -10.03
C ASP A 199 -1.37 -12.07 -8.72
N GLY A 200 -0.20 -11.44 -8.58
CA GLY A 200 0.15 -10.70 -7.36
C GLY A 200 0.42 -11.59 -6.15
N VAL A 201 0.57 -12.91 -6.33
CA VAL A 201 0.88 -13.83 -5.23
C VAL A 201 2.30 -14.38 -5.38
N PHE A 202 3.18 -14.11 -4.42
CA PHE A 202 4.54 -14.63 -4.44
C PHE A 202 4.57 -16.14 -4.15
N GLY A 203 4.19 -16.92 -5.16
CA GLY A 203 4.05 -18.35 -5.08
C GLY A 203 5.36 -19.13 -5.31
N ARG A 204 5.20 -20.46 -5.48
CA ARG A 204 6.35 -21.34 -5.78
C ARG A 204 6.96 -21.02 -7.13
N LYS A 205 6.14 -20.79 -8.16
CA LYS A 205 6.60 -20.48 -9.52
C LYS A 205 7.34 -19.14 -9.54
N THR A 206 6.80 -18.10 -8.91
CA THR A 206 7.45 -16.80 -8.76
C THR A 206 8.82 -16.94 -8.09
N LYS A 207 8.92 -17.71 -7.00
CA LYS A 207 10.22 -17.99 -6.35
C LYS A 207 11.22 -18.67 -7.28
N VAL A 208 10.78 -19.60 -8.11
CA VAL A 208 11.64 -20.28 -9.09
C VAL A 208 12.12 -19.30 -10.16
N ALA A 209 11.23 -18.45 -10.68
CA ALA A 209 11.56 -17.42 -11.66
C ALA A 209 12.60 -16.42 -11.11
N VAL A 210 12.40 -15.94 -9.88
CA VAL A 210 13.39 -15.08 -9.21
C VAL A 210 14.74 -15.77 -9.08
N LYS A 211 14.79 -17.02 -8.67
CA LYS A 211 16.05 -17.76 -8.61
C LYS A 211 16.72 -17.93 -9.97
N SER A 212 15.93 -18.16 -11.03
CA SER A 212 16.42 -18.24 -12.39
C SER A 212 17.02 -16.90 -12.83
N PHE A 213 16.32 -15.81 -12.59
CA PHE A 213 16.80 -14.46 -12.87
C PHE A 213 18.09 -14.13 -12.09
N GLN A 214 18.12 -14.38 -10.79
CA GLN A 214 19.32 -14.17 -9.98
C GLN A 214 20.53 -14.95 -10.49
N ARG A 215 20.33 -16.19 -10.99
CA ARG A 215 21.41 -16.97 -11.62
C ARG A 215 21.91 -16.35 -12.91
N SER A 216 21.02 -15.82 -13.76
CA SER A 216 21.41 -15.15 -15.01
C SER A 216 22.25 -13.89 -14.77
N LEU A 217 22.14 -13.29 -13.59
CA LEU A 217 22.96 -12.15 -13.14
C LEU A 217 24.26 -12.57 -12.46
N GLY A 218 24.56 -13.85 -12.35
CA GLY A 218 25.78 -14.35 -11.70
C GLY A 218 25.70 -14.42 -10.18
N PHE A 219 24.52 -14.34 -9.57
CA PHE A 219 24.39 -14.51 -8.12
C PHE A 219 24.81 -15.91 -7.69
N LEU A 220 25.83 -16.02 -6.85
CA LEU A 220 26.36 -17.27 -6.37
C LEU A 220 25.36 -18.07 -5.50
N ARG A 221 24.48 -17.37 -4.78
CA ARG A 221 23.47 -17.98 -3.91
C ARG A 221 22.10 -17.35 -4.15
N PRO A 222 21.36 -17.79 -5.17
CA PRO A 222 20.02 -17.25 -5.46
C PRO A 222 19.07 -17.51 -4.30
N SER A 223 18.64 -16.44 -3.63
CA SER A 223 17.72 -16.51 -2.48
C SER A 223 16.31 -16.93 -2.91
N GLY A 224 15.91 -16.46 -4.10
CA GLY A 224 14.55 -16.55 -4.60
C GLY A 224 13.61 -15.58 -3.86
N ALA A 225 14.15 -14.57 -3.22
CA ALA A 225 13.48 -13.38 -2.72
C ALA A 225 13.91 -12.18 -3.57
N ILE A 226 13.06 -11.18 -3.66
CA ILE A 226 13.38 -9.90 -4.32
C ILE A 226 13.72 -8.92 -3.21
N ASP A 227 15.00 -8.73 -3.00
CA ASP A 227 15.61 -7.67 -2.20
C ASP A 227 15.90 -6.44 -3.07
N GLY A 228 16.47 -5.39 -2.50
CA GLY A 228 16.80 -4.16 -3.22
C GLY A 228 17.68 -4.42 -4.45
N SER A 229 18.73 -5.22 -4.31
CA SER A 229 19.65 -5.54 -5.40
C SER A 229 18.99 -6.34 -6.53
N THR A 230 18.13 -7.28 -6.19
CA THR A 230 17.35 -8.07 -7.17
C THR A 230 16.32 -7.18 -7.87
N TRP A 231 15.69 -6.27 -7.12
CA TRP A 231 14.73 -5.33 -7.67
C TRP A 231 15.40 -4.37 -8.66
N ASP A 232 16.51 -3.76 -8.28
CA ASP A 232 17.29 -2.87 -9.15
C ASP A 232 17.70 -3.56 -10.45
N ALA A 233 18.17 -4.79 -10.35
CA ALA A 233 18.51 -5.58 -11.51
C ALA A 233 17.29 -5.90 -12.41
N LEU A 234 16.11 -6.10 -11.83
CA LEU A 234 14.89 -6.34 -12.60
C LEU A 234 14.44 -5.13 -13.40
N PHE A 235 14.61 -3.91 -12.86
CA PHE A 235 13.99 -2.71 -13.41
C PHE A 235 14.98 -1.72 -14.05
N LEU A 236 16.28 -1.83 -13.78
CA LEU A 236 17.27 -0.85 -14.20
C LEU A 236 18.32 -1.39 -15.19
N LEU A 237 18.48 -2.71 -15.29
CA LEU A 237 19.34 -3.37 -16.29
C LEU A 237 18.51 -3.91 -17.44
#